data_3f9d45fa7e087540447a6b4cda0e6a20
#
_entry.id   3f9d45fa7e087540447a6b4cda0e6a20
#
_cell.length_a   1.000
_cell.length_b   1.000
_cell.length_c   1.000
_cell.angle_alpha   90.00
_cell.angle_beta   90.00
_cell.angle_gamma   90.00
#
_symmetry.space_group_name_H-M   'P 1'
#
loop_
_entity.id
_entity.type
_entity.pdbx_description
1 polymer ?
#
loop_
_entity_poly.entity_id
_entity_poly.type
_entity_poly.pdbx_seq_one_letter_code
_entity_poly.pdbx_strand_id
1 'polypeptide(L)'
;MKLKKKAKVMIVMTIVASLFSGCSFGETKIDYERFVKALDDGDMMKVMSASDDGYASVTQRGIYSTYEQKEDGRHIKRIYQTTEGVYNTKDKSLYGGTTQEITTDIDNRKKESTNENYKEETVYSTNIMYKNGQVQSDSNVDVSYVNLIVDRLKGIGKLKMKPGDDIKKFDQPNTVGYKLTESEFQSIINDKLKIQYDEYSGATIVLHLDAAKNPKQILQVSVDINYKKKNDEGNLVRYALQIHTYFNRKQDNDKDAKKEYIDYKAQYKK
;
A
#
# COMPACT_ATOMS: atom_id res chain seq x y z
N MET A 1 27.12 25.84 61.12
CA MET A 1 26.77 26.61 59.89
C MET A 1 27.08 25.87 58.58
N LYS A 2 27.16 24.54 58.54
CA LYS A 2 27.49 23.73 57.33
C LYS A 2 26.27 22.98 56.72
N LEU A 3 25.19 22.85 57.46
CA LEU A 3 23.98 22.14 56.94
C LEU A 3 23.09 22.97 55.97
N LYS A 4 23.07 24.29 56.09
CA LYS A 4 22.25 25.16 55.26
C LYS A 4 22.75 25.27 53.78
N LYS A 5 24.06 25.04 53.52
CA LYS A 5 24.60 25.04 52.16
C LYS A 5 24.29 23.77 51.39
N LYS A 6 24.19 22.61 52.06
CA LYS A 6 23.86 21.33 51.39
C LYS A 6 22.40 21.26 50.96
N ALA A 7 21.48 21.86 51.75
CA ALA A 7 20.07 21.91 51.38
C ALA A 7 19.78 22.80 50.17
N LYS A 8 20.51 23.93 50.04
CA LYS A 8 20.35 24.81 48.87
C LYS A 8 20.87 24.19 47.56
N VAL A 9 21.96 23.39 47.63
CA VAL A 9 22.49 22.68 46.45
C VAL A 9 21.58 21.55 46.04
N MET A 10 20.95 20.85 46.99
CA MET A 10 20.01 19.77 46.70
C MET A 10 18.70 20.29 46.07
N ILE A 11 18.19 21.44 46.51
CA ILE A 11 16.99 22.08 45.92
C ILE A 11 17.26 22.57 44.48
N VAL A 12 18.46 23.11 44.22
CA VAL A 12 18.84 23.54 42.86
C VAL A 12 19.01 22.36 41.92
N MET A 13 19.57 21.21 42.38
CA MET A 13 19.67 20.01 41.56
C MET A 13 18.29 19.38 41.26
N THR A 14 17.35 19.45 42.22
CA THR A 14 15.99 18.91 42.01
C THR A 14 15.20 19.78 41.02
N ILE A 15 15.41 21.10 41.02
CA ILE A 15 14.75 22.01 40.06
C ILE A 15 15.37 21.85 38.64
N VAL A 16 16.69 21.64 38.56
CA VAL A 16 17.34 21.40 37.27
C VAL A 16 16.94 20.04 36.67
N ALA A 17 16.82 19.00 37.51
CA ALA A 17 16.31 17.70 37.06
C ALA A 17 14.87 17.73 36.59
N SER A 18 14.00 18.57 37.19
CA SER A 18 12.61 18.76 36.74
C SER A 18 12.46 19.63 35.49
N LEU A 19 13.47 20.44 35.14
CA LEU A 19 13.48 21.21 33.89
C LEU A 19 13.96 20.40 32.69
N PHE A 20 14.68 19.29 32.91
CA PHE A 20 15.07 18.36 31.83
C PHE A 20 14.06 17.24 31.61
N SER A 21 13.12 17.00 32.51
CA SER A 21 12.02 16.05 32.31
C SER A 21 10.82 16.62 31.55
N GLY A 22 10.87 17.85 31.06
CA GLY A 22 9.76 18.59 30.48
C GLY A 22 9.80 18.81 28.98
N CYS A 23 10.72 18.21 28.23
CA CYS A 23 10.74 18.28 26.77
C CYS A 23 11.01 16.91 26.15
N SER A 24 10.25 15.90 26.53
CA SER A 24 9.87 14.92 25.52
C SER A 24 8.83 15.65 24.63
N PHE A 25 9.26 16.23 23.54
CA PHE A 25 8.37 16.47 22.42
C PHE A 25 7.73 15.12 22.14
N GLY A 26 6.53 14.91 22.71
CA GLY A 26 5.88 13.63 22.68
C GLY A 26 5.72 13.20 21.23
N GLU A 27 6.43 12.18 20.84
CA GLU A 27 6.13 11.47 19.62
C GLU A 27 4.63 11.18 19.66
N THR A 28 3.89 11.75 18.72
CA THR A 28 2.44 11.51 18.67
C THR A 28 2.27 10.04 18.36
N LYS A 29 1.98 9.23 19.39
CA LYS A 29 1.70 7.81 19.19
C LYS A 29 0.46 7.71 18.31
N ILE A 30 0.60 7.10 17.15
CA ILE A 30 -0.51 6.85 16.25
C ILE A 30 -1.28 5.65 16.80
N ASP A 31 -2.60 5.80 16.95
CA ASP A 31 -3.50 4.72 17.39
C ASP A 31 -3.91 3.88 16.16
N TYR A 32 -3.09 2.91 15.81
CA TYR A 32 -3.24 2.09 14.60
C TYR A 32 -3.54 0.61 14.89
N GLU A 33 -3.36 0.15 16.11
CA GLU A 33 -3.41 -1.28 16.47
C GLU A 33 -4.75 -1.93 16.09
N ARG A 34 -5.86 -1.20 16.22
CA ARG A 34 -7.18 -1.71 15.86
C ARG A 34 -7.33 -1.98 14.36
N PHE A 35 -6.66 -1.22 13.50
CA PHE A 35 -6.69 -1.42 12.03
C PHE A 35 -5.81 -2.58 11.62
N VAL A 36 -4.64 -2.72 12.24
CA VAL A 36 -3.77 -3.88 12.06
C VAL A 36 -4.49 -5.16 12.49
N LYS A 37 -5.18 -5.13 13.64
CA LYS A 37 -6.01 -6.24 14.07
C LYS A 37 -7.15 -6.55 13.09
N ALA A 38 -7.80 -5.52 12.54
CA ALA A 38 -8.86 -5.72 11.55
C ALA A 38 -8.34 -6.38 10.26
N LEU A 39 -7.13 -5.99 9.80
CA LEU A 39 -6.45 -6.63 8.66
C LEU A 39 -6.12 -8.11 8.96
N ASP A 40 -5.60 -8.41 10.15
CA ASP A 40 -5.29 -9.77 10.57
C ASP A 40 -6.53 -10.65 10.68
N ASP A 41 -7.61 -10.12 11.24
CA ASP A 41 -8.89 -10.82 11.39
C ASP A 41 -9.62 -10.96 10.03
N GLY A 42 -9.21 -10.21 8.99
CA GLY A 42 -9.90 -10.11 7.72
C GLY A 42 -11.27 -9.39 7.85
N ASP A 43 -11.39 -8.48 8.83
CA ASP A 43 -12.58 -7.65 9.07
C ASP A 43 -12.60 -6.48 8.06
N MET A 44 -12.98 -6.81 6.82
CA MET A 44 -13.02 -5.83 5.74
C MET A 44 -14.02 -4.70 5.99
N MET A 45 -15.00 -4.90 6.85
CA MET A 45 -15.92 -3.84 7.24
C MET A 45 -15.18 -2.69 7.94
N LYS A 46 -14.28 -3.02 8.86
CA LYS A 46 -13.44 -2.03 9.56
C LYS A 46 -12.28 -1.54 8.68
N VAL A 47 -11.63 -2.43 7.93
CA VAL A 47 -10.51 -2.08 7.06
C VAL A 47 -10.93 -1.04 6.03
N MET A 48 -12.05 -1.25 5.36
CA MET A 48 -12.55 -0.39 4.30
C MET A 48 -13.46 0.73 4.78
N SER A 49 -13.76 0.79 6.09
CA SER A 49 -14.77 1.70 6.65
C SER A 49 -16.08 1.66 5.87
N ALA A 50 -16.56 0.44 5.64
CA ALA A 50 -17.75 0.21 4.86
C ALA A 50 -19.00 0.83 5.55
N SER A 51 -20.01 1.15 4.76
CA SER A 51 -21.31 1.59 5.25
C SER A 51 -21.98 0.52 6.14
N ASP A 52 -23.00 0.90 6.90
CA ASP A 52 -23.70 -0.01 7.82
C ASP A 52 -24.29 -1.24 7.12
N ASP A 53 -24.63 -1.12 5.86
CA ASP A 53 -25.11 -2.24 5.02
C ASP A 53 -23.99 -3.05 4.38
N GLY A 54 -22.72 -2.65 4.58
CA GLY A 54 -21.51 -3.43 4.27
C GLY A 54 -20.88 -3.14 2.92
N TYR A 55 -21.12 -1.97 2.31
CA TYR A 55 -20.53 -1.58 1.04
C TYR A 55 -19.43 -0.55 1.21
N ALA A 56 -18.35 -0.66 0.42
CA ALA A 56 -17.25 0.30 0.38
C ALA A 56 -16.75 0.50 -1.05
N SER A 57 -16.58 1.76 -1.45
CA SER A 57 -15.90 2.08 -2.71
C SER A 57 -14.41 1.80 -2.58
N VAL A 58 -13.83 1.13 -3.58
CA VAL A 58 -12.44 0.72 -3.62
C VAL A 58 -11.82 1.15 -4.95
N THR A 59 -10.69 1.85 -4.87
CA THR A 59 -9.83 2.10 -6.02
C THR A 59 -8.46 1.51 -5.74
N GLN A 60 -7.97 0.61 -6.58
CA GLN A 60 -6.64 0.07 -6.49
C GLN A 60 -5.82 0.41 -7.73
N ARG A 61 -4.59 0.86 -7.52
CA ARG A 61 -3.61 1.11 -8.58
C ARG A 61 -2.39 0.24 -8.35
N GLY A 62 -2.09 -0.61 -9.33
CA GLY A 62 -0.86 -1.40 -9.38
C GLY A 62 0.07 -0.85 -10.44
N ILE A 63 1.37 -0.72 -10.13
CA ILE A 63 2.42 -0.33 -11.07
C ILE A 63 3.50 -1.40 -11.03
N TYR A 64 3.61 -2.16 -12.10
CA TYR A 64 4.62 -3.22 -12.29
C TYR A 64 5.71 -2.67 -13.19
N SER A 65 6.87 -2.37 -12.63
CA SER A 65 7.98 -1.75 -13.35
C SER A 65 9.13 -2.75 -13.55
N THR A 66 9.67 -2.79 -14.78
CA THR A 66 10.88 -3.53 -15.12
C THR A 66 11.95 -2.54 -15.56
N TYR A 67 13.16 -2.71 -15.07
CA TYR A 67 14.32 -1.86 -15.39
C TYR A 67 15.46 -2.75 -15.86
N GLU A 68 15.79 -2.67 -17.14
CA GLU A 68 16.85 -3.45 -17.78
C GLU A 68 17.92 -2.52 -18.34
N GLN A 69 19.19 -2.72 -17.97
CA GLN A 69 20.30 -1.96 -18.51
C GLN A 69 20.75 -2.59 -19.83
N LYS A 70 20.76 -1.80 -20.92
CA LYS A 70 21.25 -2.18 -22.25
C LYS A 70 22.32 -1.21 -22.73
N GLU A 71 22.91 -1.49 -23.89
CA GLU A 71 23.97 -0.64 -24.48
C GLU A 71 23.47 0.78 -24.80
N ASP A 72 22.25 0.91 -25.28
CA ASP A 72 21.61 2.17 -25.69
C ASP A 72 20.99 2.95 -24.51
N GLY A 73 20.91 2.37 -23.31
CA GLY A 73 20.37 3.02 -22.13
C GLY A 73 19.64 2.06 -21.19
N ARG A 74 18.92 2.65 -20.24
CA ARG A 74 18.08 1.88 -19.32
C ARG A 74 16.66 1.78 -19.90
N HIS A 75 16.31 0.58 -20.33
CA HIS A 75 14.96 0.25 -20.79
C HIS A 75 14.02 0.13 -19.60
N ILE A 76 12.91 0.85 -19.65
CA ILE A 76 11.90 0.89 -18.61
C ILE A 76 10.57 0.45 -19.23
N LYS A 77 9.97 -0.60 -18.67
CA LYS A 77 8.59 -0.99 -18.99
C LYS A 77 7.76 -0.88 -17.74
N ARG A 78 6.59 -0.24 -17.83
CA ARG A 78 5.62 -0.19 -16.73
C ARG A 78 4.28 -0.70 -17.21
N ILE A 79 3.66 -1.53 -16.39
CA ILE A 79 2.28 -1.96 -16.54
C ILE A 79 1.50 -1.27 -15.43
N TYR A 80 0.55 -0.44 -15.79
CA TYR A 80 -0.39 0.21 -14.89
C TYR A 80 -1.69 -0.59 -14.89
N GLN A 81 -2.11 -1.01 -13.71
CA GLN A 81 -3.36 -1.71 -13.51
C GLN A 81 -4.24 -0.88 -12.58
N THR A 82 -5.27 -0.26 -13.10
CA THR A 82 -6.25 0.50 -12.31
C THR A 82 -7.52 -0.31 -12.19
N THR A 83 -8.00 -0.50 -10.97
CA THR A 83 -9.25 -1.21 -10.65
C THR A 83 -10.10 -0.30 -9.79
N GLU A 84 -11.34 -0.08 -10.19
CA GLU A 84 -12.32 0.71 -9.45
C GLU A 84 -13.63 -0.08 -9.33
N GLY A 85 -14.23 -0.03 -8.15
CA GLY A 85 -15.49 -0.74 -7.93
C GLY A 85 -15.99 -0.63 -6.50
N VAL A 86 -17.01 -1.40 -6.20
CA VAL A 86 -17.58 -1.46 -4.86
C VAL A 86 -17.46 -2.86 -4.29
N TYR A 87 -16.93 -2.94 -3.09
CA TYR A 87 -16.79 -4.17 -2.32
C TYR A 87 -17.98 -4.36 -1.39
N ASN A 88 -18.60 -5.54 -1.43
CA ASN A 88 -19.58 -5.99 -0.44
C ASN A 88 -18.88 -6.88 0.58
N THR A 89 -18.78 -6.40 1.82
CA THR A 89 -18.08 -7.10 2.91
C THR A 89 -18.78 -8.37 3.37
N LYS A 90 -20.11 -8.47 3.18
CA LYS A 90 -20.92 -9.64 3.55
C LYS A 90 -20.71 -10.78 2.56
N ASP A 91 -20.72 -10.47 1.27
CA ASP A 91 -20.54 -11.46 0.19
C ASP A 91 -19.08 -11.70 -0.16
N LYS A 92 -18.15 -10.89 0.41
CA LYS A 92 -16.71 -10.87 0.09
C LYS A 92 -16.47 -10.77 -1.42
N SER A 93 -17.18 -9.87 -2.08
CA SER A 93 -17.12 -9.69 -3.53
C SER A 93 -17.03 -8.21 -3.89
N LEU A 94 -16.30 -7.90 -4.98
CA LEU A 94 -16.27 -6.60 -5.61
C LEU A 94 -16.79 -6.75 -7.05
N TYR A 95 -17.61 -5.82 -7.47
CA TYR A 95 -17.94 -5.59 -8.86
C TYR A 95 -17.44 -4.20 -9.27
N GLY A 96 -16.90 -4.08 -10.47
CA GLY A 96 -16.34 -2.83 -10.96
C GLY A 96 -15.71 -2.98 -12.34
N GLY A 97 -14.84 -2.03 -12.67
CA GLY A 97 -14.06 -2.03 -13.89
C GLY A 97 -12.55 -2.11 -13.61
N THR A 98 -11.81 -2.53 -14.61
CA THR A 98 -10.35 -2.50 -14.56
C THR A 98 -9.78 -2.13 -15.93
N THR A 99 -8.69 -1.33 -15.90
CA THR A 99 -7.96 -0.90 -17.10
C THR A 99 -6.49 -1.25 -16.93
N GLN A 100 -5.89 -1.78 -17.99
CA GLN A 100 -4.45 -2.01 -18.07
C GLN A 100 -3.84 -1.15 -19.16
N GLU A 101 -2.78 -0.43 -18.79
CA GLU A 101 -1.96 0.38 -19.68
C GLU A 101 -0.51 -0.04 -19.59
N ILE A 102 0.21 0.01 -20.70
CA ILE A 102 1.64 -0.29 -20.76
C ILE A 102 2.36 0.94 -21.26
N THR A 103 3.41 1.35 -20.54
CA THR A 103 4.36 2.34 -21.03
C THR A 103 5.74 1.73 -21.19
N THR A 104 6.44 2.14 -22.23
CA THR A 104 7.86 1.83 -22.43
C THR A 104 8.65 3.09 -22.67
N ASP A 105 9.88 3.14 -22.14
CA ASP A 105 10.77 4.29 -22.23
C ASP A 105 12.23 3.81 -22.24
N ILE A 106 13.14 4.62 -22.82
CA ILE A 106 14.59 4.40 -22.77
C ILE A 106 15.23 5.62 -22.13
N ASP A 107 15.64 5.47 -20.87
CA ASP A 107 16.37 6.51 -20.13
C ASP A 107 17.87 6.45 -20.53
N ASN A 108 18.24 7.32 -21.44
CA ASN A 108 19.63 7.52 -21.82
C ASN A 108 20.14 8.85 -21.26
N ARG A 109 20.84 8.82 -20.13
CA ARG A 109 21.36 9.99 -19.41
C ARG A 109 22.33 10.86 -20.22
N LYS A 110 22.78 10.40 -21.39
CA LYS A 110 23.72 11.13 -22.28
C LYS A 110 23.02 11.93 -23.37
N LYS A 111 21.72 11.75 -23.56
CA LYS A 111 20.90 12.50 -24.52
C LYS A 111 19.83 13.25 -23.77
N GLU A 112 19.51 14.47 -24.22
CA GLU A 112 18.30 15.16 -23.74
C GLU A 112 17.10 14.23 -23.91
N SER A 113 16.24 14.19 -22.91
CA SER A 113 15.01 13.39 -22.93
C SER A 113 14.14 13.86 -24.10
N THR A 114 14.23 13.16 -25.21
CA THR A 114 13.30 13.32 -26.32
C THR A 114 12.15 12.35 -26.10
N ASN A 115 10.91 12.81 -26.27
CA ASN A 115 9.70 11.98 -26.16
C ASN A 115 9.64 10.85 -27.20
N GLU A 116 10.64 10.76 -28.09
CA GLU A 116 10.71 9.81 -29.21
C GLU A 116 10.75 8.35 -28.76
N ASN A 117 11.27 8.08 -27.56
CA ASN A 117 11.41 6.72 -27.01
C ASN A 117 10.26 6.32 -26.08
N TYR A 118 9.37 7.26 -25.75
CA TYR A 118 8.21 6.98 -24.92
C TYR A 118 7.06 6.45 -25.77
N LYS A 119 6.51 5.31 -25.36
CA LYS A 119 5.30 4.72 -25.95
C LYS A 119 4.32 4.38 -24.85
N GLU A 120 3.04 4.58 -25.13
CA GLU A 120 1.94 4.27 -24.24
C GLU A 120 0.85 3.53 -25.03
N GLU A 121 0.28 2.51 -24.43
CA GLU A 121 -0.75 1.67 -25.00
C GLU A 121 -1.76 1.26 -23.94
N THR A 122 -3.04 1.45 -24.21
CA THR A 122 -4.12 0.84 -23.42
C THR A 122 -4.34 -0.59 -23.95
N VAL A 123 -4.05 -1.58 -23.09
CA VAL A 123 -4.17 -3.00 -23.46
C VAL A 123 -5.61 -3.45 -23.43
N TYR A 124 -6.33 -3.10 -22.35
CA TYR A 124 -7.77 -3.37 -22.21
C TYR A 124 -8.42 -2.46 -21.16
N SER A 125 -9.75 -2.35 -21.28
CA SER A 125 -10.66 -1.87 -20.24
C SER A 125 -11.86 -2.81 -20.22
N THR A 126 -12.21 -3.35 -19.04
CA THR A 126 -13.22 -4.42 -18.92
C THR A 126 -13.90 -4.37 -17.55
N ASN A 127 -15.11 -4.92 -17.46
CA ASN A 127 -15.75 -5.15 -16.18
C ASN A 127 -15.21 -6.41 -15.51
N ILE A 128 -15.16 -6.38 -14.19
CA ILE A 128 -14.67 -7.48 -13.38
C ILE A 128 -15.59 -7.83 -12.23
N MET A 129 -15.50 -9.09 -11.82
CA MET A 129 -15.96 -9.58 -10.55
C MET A 129 -14.76 -10.13 -9.77
N TYR A 130 -14.54 -9.63 -8.55
CA TYR A 130 -13.62 -10.23 -7.58
C TYR A 130 -14.43 -10.94 -6.51
N LYS A 131 -14.11 -12.21 -6.24
CA LYS A 131 -14.76 -12.99 -5.20
C LYS A 131 -13.79 -14.01 -4.60
N ASN A 132 -13.68 -14.05 -3.27
CA ASN A 132 -12.84 -15.04 -2.55
C ASN A 132 -11.39 -15.11 -3.05
N GLY A 133 -10.78 -13.97 -3.38
CA GLY A 133 -9.40 -13.91 -3.87
C GLY A 133 -9.23 -14.20 -5.37
N GLN A 134 -10.32 -14.43 -6.10
CA GLN A 134 -10.28 -14.68 -7.54
C GLN A 134 -10.92 -13.54 -8.30
N VAL A 135 -10.30 -13.16 -9.42
CA VAL A 135 -10.81 -12.16 -10.36
C VAL A 135 -11.30 -12.86 -11.62
N GLN A 136 -12.40 -12.42 -12.12
CA GLN A 136 -12.98 -12.82 -13.42
C GLN A 136 -13.34 -11.57 -14.20
N SER A 137 -13.15 -11.60 -15.52
CA SER A 137 -13.57 -10.56 -16.46
C SER A 137 -14.84 -11.03 -17.19
N ASP A 138 -15.67 -10.08 -17.61
CA ASP A 138 -16.79 -10.31 -18.54
C ASP A 138 -16.33 -10.43 -20.01
N SER A 139 -15.04 -10.19 -20.26
CA SER A 139 -14.41 -10.34 -21.58
C SER A 139 -13.21 -11.31 -21.52
N ASN A 140 -12.75 -11.74 -22.68
CA ASN A 140 -11.64 -12.70 -22.78
C ASN A 140 -10.28 -11.96 -22.73
N VAL A 141 -9.98 -11.32 -21.59
CA VAL A 141 -8.71 -10.62 -21.33
C VAL A 141 -8.02 -11.19 -20.09
N ASP A 142 -6.68 -11.08 -20.06
CA ASP A 142 -5.89 -11.50 -18.91
C ASP A 142 -5.99 -10.47 -17.78
N VAL A 143 -6.69 -10.83 -16.72
CA VAL A 143 -6.85 -10.03 -15.48
C VAL A 143 -5.95 -10.51 -14.35
N SER A 144 -4.91 -11.29 -14.62
CA SER A 144 -3.99 -11.85 -13.61
C SER A 144 -3.26 -10.79 -12.76
N TYR A 145 -3.08 -9.58 -13.30
CA TYR A 145 -2.51 -8.43 -12.58
C TYR A 145 -3.46 -7.78 -11.58
N VAL A 146 -4.76 -8.10 -11.61
CA VAL A 146 -5.74 -7.57 -10.65
C VAL A 146 -5.66 -8.34 -9.35
N ASN A 147 -5.14 -7.74 -8.31
CA ASN A 147 -5.00 -8.33 -6.99
C ASN A 147 -5.52 -7.36 -5.93
N LEU A 148 -6.63 -7.69 -5.27
CA LEU A 148 -7.10 -6.89 -4.12
C LEU A 148 -6.22 -7.19 -2.91
N ILE A 149 -5.10 -6.46 -2.79
CA ILE A 149 -4.01 -6.78 -1.86
C ILE A 149 -4.46 -6.77 -0.39
N VAL A 150 -5.39 -5.89 -0.01
CA VAL A 150 -5.85 -5.75 1.38
C VAL A 150 -6.57 -6.99 1.91
N ASP A 151 -7.23 -7.76 1.06
CA ASP A 151 -7.87 -9.03 1.43
C ASP A 151 -6.84 -10.14 1.72
N ARG A 152 -5.55 -9.84 1.53
CA ARG A 152 -4.45 -10.79 1.64
C ARG A 152 -3.43 -10.46 2.72
N LEU A 153 -3.56 -9.33 3.41
CA LEU A 153 -2.59 -8.85 4.40
C LEU A 153 -2.82 -9.45 5.80
N LYS A 154 -2.97 -10.77 5.91
CA LYS A 154 -3.06 -11.45 7.21
C LYS A 154 -1.68 -11.70 7.79
N GLY A 155 -1.50 -11.46 9.09
CA GLY A 155 -0.25 -11.67 9.81
C GLY A 155 0.55 -10.39 10.03
N ILE A 156 0.08 -9.25 9.54
CA ILE A 156 0.73 -7.95 9.71
C ILE A 156 0.86 -7.54 11.18
N GLY A 157 -0.06 -7.95 12.06
CA GLY A 157 0.00 -7.68 13.50
C GLY A 157 1.12 -8.44 14.22
N LYS A 158 1.72 -9.43 13.58
CA LYS A 158 2.91 -10.13 14.11
C LYS A 158 4.21 -9.39 13.81
N LEU A 159 4.17 -8.41 12.89
CA LEU A 159 5.32 -7.60 12.54
C LEU A 159 5.68 -6.68 13.71
N LYS A 160 6.95 -6.61 14.04
CA LYS A 160 7.46 -5.66 15.00
C LYS A 160 7.96 -4.43 14.25
N MET A 161 7.45 -3.26 14.59
CA MET A 161 8.09 -2.01 14.17
C MET A 161 9.52 -1.99 14.72
N LYS A 162 10.51 -1.92 13.85
CA LYS A 162 11.92 -1.83 14.23
C LYS A 162 12.27 -0.37 14.54
N PRO A 163 13.11 -0.09 15.57
CA PRO A 163 13.64 1.24 15.79
C PRO A 163 14.31 1.76 14.51
N GLY A 164 13.92 2.94 14.03
CA GLY A 164 14.42 3.51 12.77
C GLY A 164 13.65 3.13 11.52
N ASP A 165 12.71 2.19 11.59
CA ASP A 165 11.72 1.92 10.53
C ASP A 165 10.60 2.97 10.54
N ASP A 166 10.71 3.96 11.43
CA ASP A 166 9.84 5.13 11.48
C ASP A 166 9.76 5.78 10.10
N ILE A 167 8.63 5.56 9.43
CA ILE A 167 8.29 6.25 8.18
C ILE A 167 7.99 7.74 8.44
N LYS A 168 8.41 8.29 9.55
CA LYS A 168 8.46 9.73 9.83
C LYS A 168 9.21 10.53 8.77
N LYS A 169 10.03 9.85 7.93
CA LYS A 169 10.72 10.49 6.80
C LYS A 169 9.82 10.90 5.64
N PHE A 170 8.55 10.54 5.64
CA PHE A 170 7.64 10.87 4.56
C PHE A 170 6.74 12.07 4.86
N ASP A 171 7.05 12.93 5.82
CA ASP A 171 6.27 14.15 6.18
C ASP A 171 4.74 13.95 6.31
N GLN A 172 4.29 12.70 6.48
CA GLN A 172 2.89 12.37 6.63
C GLN A 172 2.62 11.86 8.05
N PRO A 173 2.05 12.72 8.92
CA PRO A 173 1.93 12.43 10.35
C PRO A 173 0.97 11.28 10.69
N ASN A 174 0.21 10.79 9.70
CA ASN A 174 -0.85 9.79 9.88
C ASN A 174 -0.49 8.44 9.27
N THR A 175 0.81 8.16 9.11
CA THR A 175 1.28 7.00 8.37
C THR A 175 1.99 6.02 9.29
N VAL A 176 1.65 4.73 9.15
CA VAL A 176 2.32 3.62 9.82
C VAL A 176 2.88 2.68 8.76
N GLY A 177 4.14 2.33 8.87
CA GLY A 177 4.79 1.48 7.89
C GLY A 177 5.61 0.35 8.49
N TYR A 178 5.72 -0.72 7.72
CA TYR A 178 6.46 -1.91 8.04
C TYR A 178 7.43 -2.23 6.91
N LYS A 179 8.73 -2.30 7.22
CA LYS A 179 9.71 -2.90 6.32
C LYS A 179 9.79 -4.39 6.61
N LEU A 180 9.61 -5.19 5.59
CA LEU A 180 9.62 -6.63 5.70
C LEU A 180 11.03 -7.19 5.49
N THR A 181 11.43 -8.15 6.31
CA THR A 181 12.50 -9.08 5.97
C THR A 181 12.02 -10.01 4.84
N GLU A 182 12.93 -10.71 4.18
CA GLU A 182 12.56 -11.67 3.14
C GLU A 182 11.61 -12.77 3.66
N SER A 183 11.84 -13.29 4.86
CA SER A 183 10.96 -14.28 5.48
C SER A 183 9.57 -13.74 5.77
N GLU A 184 9.45 -12.50 6.25
CA GLU A 184 8.16 -11.84 6.47
C GLU A 184 7.44 -11.58 5.15
N PHE A 185 8.17 -11.12 4.11
CA PHE A 185 7.63 -10.97 2.77
C PHE A 185 7.07 -12.27 2.23
N GLN A 186 7.81 -13.37 2.32
CA GLN A 186 7.36 -14.68 1.86
C GLN A 186 6.08 -15.12 2.57
N SER A 187 6.01 -14.95 3.90
CA SER A 187 4.88 -15.47 4.68
C SER A 187 3.61 -14.60 4.62
N ILE A 188 3.76 -13.26 4.47
CA ILE A 188 2.62 -12.33 4.54
C ILE A 188 2.08 -12.00 3.15
N ILE A 189 2.97 -11.81 2.17
CA ILE A 189 2.61 -11.31 0.85
C ILE A 189 2.82 -12.37 -0.22
N ASN A 190 4.03 -12.93 -0.31
CA ASN A 190 4.42 -13.73 -1.47
C ASN A 190 3.81 -15.12 -1.53
N ASP A 191 3.38 -15.67 -0.40
CA ASP A 191 2.58 -16.92 -0.40
C ASP A 191 1.32 -16.80 -1.27
N LYS A 192 0.84 -15.58 -1.50
CA LYS A 192 -0.36 -15.23 -2.26
C LYS A 192 -0.06 -14.64 -3.63
N LEU A 193 0.95 -13.78 -3.74
CA LEU A 193 1.33 -13.17 -5.03
C LEU A 193 2.15 -14.12 -5.91
N LYS A 194 2.86 -15.09 -5.31
CA LYS A 194 3.69 -16.09 -6.01
C LYS A 194 4.75 -15.46 -6.93
N ILE A 195 5.32 -14.31 -6.53
CA ILE A 195 6.39 -13.64 -7.24
C ILE A 195 7.63 -14.53 -7.22
N GLN A 196 8.16 -14.83 -8.40
CA GLN A 196 9.43 -15.55 -8.57
C GLN A 196 10.57 -14.54 -8.68
N TYR A 197 11.62 -14.69 -7.88
CA TYR A 197 12.79 -13.81 -7.87
C TYR A 197 14.07 -14.58 -7.55
N ASP A 198 15.20 -14.03 -7.96
CA ASP A 198 16.54 -14.53 -7.63
C ASP A 198 17.16 -13.75 -6.47
N GLU A 199 16.88 -12.43 -6.38
CA GLU A 199 17.37 -11.56 -5.30
C GLU A 199 16.23 -10.72 -4.73
N TYR A 200 15.97 -10.83 -3.43
CA TYR A 200 15.07 -9.95 -2.70
C TYR A 200 15.77 -8.62 -2.40
N SER A 201 15.13 -7.49 -2.69
CA SER A 201 15.68 -6.16 -2.44
C SER A 201 14.93 -5.40 -1.34
N GLY A 202 13.71 -5.78 -1.05
CA GLY A 202 12.90 -5.22 0.04
C GLY A 202 11.42 -5.15 -0.28
N ALA A 203 10.60 -5.14 0.77
CA ALA A 203 9.18 -4.83 0.67
C ALA A 203 8.75 -3.97 1.85
N THR A 204 7.73 -3.15 1.63
CA THR A 204 7.10 -2.31 2.66
C THR A 204 5.58 -2.41 2.57
N ILE A 205 4.93 -2.33 3.73
CA ILE A 205 3.49 -2.14 3.85
C ILE A 205 3.26 -0.83 4.58
N VAL A 206 2.41 0.05 4.04
CA VAL A 206 2.13 1.36 4.62
C VAL A 206 0.63 1.56 4.75
N LEU A 207 0.19 1.93 5.95
CA LEU A 207 -1.18 2.32 6.27
C LEU A 207 -1.23 3.84 6.39
N HIS A 208 -2.07 4.49 5.60
CA HIS A 208 -2.37 5.92 5.71
C HIS A 208 -3.73 6.06 6.39
N LEU A 209 -3.74 6.74 7.54
CA LEU A 209 -4.93 6.97 8.34
C LEU A 209 -5.46 8.39 8.12
N ASP A 210 -6.73 8.64 8.42
CA ASP A 210 -7.34 9.97 8.31
C ASP A 210 -6.84 10.96 9.37
N ALA A 211 -6.33 10.47 10.50
CA ALA A 211 -5.73 11.26 11.57
C ALA A 211 -4.67 10.47 12.34
N ALA A 212 -3.73 11.17 12.99
CA ALA A 212 -2.74 10.55 13.88
C ALA A 212 -3.34 10.16 15.25
N LYS A 213 -4.22 11.00 15.78
CA LYS A 213 -4.94 10.76 17.05
C LYS A 213 -6.38 10.36 16.77
N ASN A 214 -6.82 9.26 17.39
CA ASN A 214 -8.17 8.71 17.23
C ASN A 214 -8.60 8.61 15.75
N PRO A 215 -7.76 8.01 14.85
CA PRO A 215 -8.13 7.86 13.45
C PRO A 215 -9.45 7.09 13.35
N LYS A 216 -10.31 7.49 12.42
CA LYS A 216 -11.61 6.82 12.21
C LYS A 216 -11.51 5.75 11.14
N GLN A 217 -10.61 5.93 10.17
CA GLN A 217 -10.53 5.06 9.00
C GLN A 217 -9.11 4.96 8.43
N ILE A 218 -8.88 3.89 7.69
CA ILE A 218 -7.76 3.79 6.75
C ILE A 218 -8.18 4.49 5.46
N LEU A 219 -7.37 5.45 4.99
CA LEU A 219 -7.58 6.10 3.69
C LEU A 219 -6.95 5.31 2.55
N GLN A 220 -5.77 4.72 2.83
CA GLN A 220 -4.99 3.99 1.85
C GLN A 220 -4.15 2.91 2.51
N VAL A 221 -4.01 1.79 1.82
CA VAL A 221 -3.00 0.77 2.08
C VAL A 221 -2.07 0.72 0.87
N SER A 222 -0.76 0.84 1.11
CA SER A 222 0.26 0.72 0.07
C SER A 222 1.16 -0.47 0.34
N VAL A 223 1.54 -1.18 -0.72
CA VAL A 223 2.53 -2.26 -0.70
C VAL A 223 3.54 -1.98 -1.80
N ASP A 224 4.82 -1.87 -1.43
CA ASP A 224 5.92 -1.70 -2.36
C ASP A 224 6.85 -2.90 -2.25
N ILE A 225 7.20 -3.51 -3.37
CA ILE A 225 8.07 -4.69 -3.45
C ILE A 225 9.15 -4.44 -4.49
N ASN A 226 10.41 -4.67 -4.12
CA ASN A 226 11.55 -4.57 -5.02
C ASN A 226 12.31 -5.88 -5.01
N TYR A 227 12.66 -6.38 -6.19
CA TYR A 227 13.40 -7.63 -6.38
C TYR A 227 14.15 -7.63 -7.70
N LYS A 228 15.04 -8.61 -7.86
CA LYS A 228 15.67 -8.88 -9.16
C LYS A 228 15.38 -10.32 -9.58
N LYS A 229 15.28 -10.51 -10.87
CA LYS A 229 15.09 -11.80 -11.50
C LYS A 229 15.94 -11.89 -12.76
N LYS A 230 16.51 -13.05 -13.05
CA LYS A 230 17.24 -13.29 -14.27
C LYS A 230 16.26 -13.34 -15.44
N ASN A 231 16.64 -12.67 -16.54
CA ASN A 231 15.97 -12.84 -17.83
C ASN A 231 16.46 -14.13 -18.54
N ASP A 232 15.94 -14.40 -19.72
CA ASP A 232 16.29 -15.60 -20.49
C ASP A 232 17.76 -15.64 -20.90
N GLU A 233 18.44 -14.49 -20.93
CA GLU A 233 19.88 -14.35 -21.19
C GLU A 233 20.74 -14.53 -19.93
N GLY A 234 20.12 -14.72 -18.75
CA GLY A 234 20.79 -14.87 -17.46
C GLY A 234 21.17 -13.54 -16.78
N ASN A 235 20.81 -12.39 -17.37
CA ASN A 235 21.09 -11.07 -16.81
C ASN A 235 20.08 -10.73 -15.68
N LEU A 236 20.58 -10.17 -14.57
CA LEU A 236 19.73 -9.72 -13.48
C LEU A 236 18.99 -8.42 -13.86
N VAL A 237 17.69 -8.51 -13.99
CA VAL A 237 16.77 -7.41 -14.27
C VAL A 237 16.09 -6.99 -12.97
N ARG A 238 15.98 -5.68 -12.73
CA ARG A 238 15.30 -5.12 -11.57
C ARG A 238 13.81 -4.99 -11.85
N TYR A 239 13.01 -5.40 -10.86
CA TYR A 239 11.56 -5.26 -10.82
C TYR A 239 11.14 -4.45 -9.61
N ALA A 240 10.11 -3.63 -9.79
CA ALA A 240 9.41 -2.95 -8.70
C ALA A 240 7.90 -3.10 -8.90
N LEU A 241 7.22 -3.50 -7.84
CA LEU A 241 5.76 -3.57 -7.78
C LEU A 241 5.27 -2.61 -6.70
N GLN A 242 4.39 -1.70 -7.08
CA GLN A 242 3.73 -0.76 -6.17
C GLN A 242 2.23 -0.97 -6.27
N ILE A 243 1.57 -1.22 -5.15
CA ILE A 243 0.12 -1.40 -5.09
C ILE A 243 -0.43 -0.41 -4.07
N HIS A 244 -1.34 0.47 -4.51
CA HIS A 244 -2.01 1.44 -3.68
C HIS A 244 -3.51 1.19 -3.71
N THR A 245 -4.08 0.86 -2.56
CA THR A 245 -5.53 0.63 -2.41
C THR A 245 -6.12 1.76 -1.58
N TYR A 246 -7.11 2.44 -2.12
CA TYR A 246 -7.81 3.57 -1.53
C TYR A 246 -9.25 3.17 -1.21
N PHE A 247 -9.77 3.71 -0.11
CA PHE A 247 -11.15 3.46 0.32
C PHE A 247 -11.93 4.76 0.41
N ASN A 248 -13.19 4.75 -0.02
CA ASN A 248 -14.17 5.81 0.17
C ASN A 248 -13.59 7.21 -0.11
N ARG A 249 -13.00 7.42 -1.30
CA ARG A 249 -12.45 8.72 -1.69
C ARG A 249 -13.54 9.79 -1.62
N LYS A 250 -13.16 11.04 -1.27
CA LYS A 250 -14.09 12.19 -1.15
C LYS A 250 -14.96 12.44 -2.39
N GLN A 251 -14.50 12.01 -3.57
CA GLN A 251 -15.28 12.07 -4.81
C GLN A 251 -16.44 11.08 -4.84
N ASP A 252 -16.42 10.07 -3.95
CA ASP A 252 -17.41 8.99 -3.89
C ASP A 252 -18.44 9.20 -2.76
N ASN A 253 -18.23 10.19 -1.87
CA ASN A 253 -19.06 10.40 -0.68
C ASN A 253 -20.52 10.80 -0.96
N ASP A 254 -20.84 11.23 -2.19
CA ASP A 254 -22.21 11.57 -2.61
C ASP A 254 -22.91 10.41 -3.32
N LYS A 255 -22.21 9.30 -3.53
CA LYS A 255 -22.74 8.14 -4.25
C LYS A 255 -23.19 7.06 -3.25
N ASP A 256 -24.35 6.51 -3.49
CA ASP A 256 -24.82 5.32 -2.78
C ASP A 256 -24.02 4.09 -3.24
N ALA A 257 -23.02 3.70 -2.45
CA ALA A 257 -22.14 2.57 -2.74
C ALA A 257 -22.91 1.27 -3.01
N LYS A 258 -24.05 1.06 -2.35
CA LYS A 258 -24.89 -0.10 -2.60
C LYS A 258 -25.53 -0.05 -3.98
N LYS A 259 -26.01 1.11 -4.41
CA LYS A 259 -26.57 1.32 -5.74
C LYS A 259 -25.51 1.09 -6.79
N GLU A 260 -24.31 1.66 -6.63
CA GLU A 260 -23.18 1.44 -7.54
C GLU A 260 -22.81 -0.05 -7.65
N TYR A 261 -22.77 -0.77 -6.52
CA TYR A 261 -22.51 -2.21 -6.53
C TYR A 261 -23.55 -2.98 -7.38
N ILE A 262 -24.83 -2.61 -7.25
CA ILE A 262 -25.91 -3.22 -8.03
C ILE A 262 -25.75 -2.90 -9.53
N ASP A 263 -25.38 -1.66 -9.85
CA ASP A 263 -25.18 -1.20 -11.23
C ASP A 263 -23.99 -1.92 -11.88
N TYR A 264 -22.83 -1.99 -11.21
CA TYR A 264 -21.68 -2.77 -11.68
C TYR A 264 -21.98 -4.25 -11.85
N LYS A 265 -22.70 -4.83 -10.90
CA LYS A 265 -23.12 -6.24 -10.98
C LYS A 265 -24.05 -6.51 -12.17
N ALA A 266 -24.92 -5.55 -12.52
CA ALA A 266 -25.78 -5.65 -13.68
C ALA A 266 -25.01 -5.50 -14.99
N GLN A 267 -23.98 -4.65 -15.03
CA GLN A 267 -23.09 -4.49 -16.19
C GLN A 267 -22.26 -5.75 -16.44
N TYR A 268 -21.69 -6.35 -15.40
CA TYR A 268 -20.89 -7.57 -15.49
C TYR A 268 -21.65 -8.79 -16.04
N LYS A 269 -22.99 -8.82 -15.91
CA LYS A 269 -23.84 -9.93 -16.37
C LYS A 269 -24.33 -9.80 -17.81
N LYS A 270 -24.09 -8.66 -18.45
CA LYS A 270 -24.46 -8.41 -19.84
C LYS A 270 -23.42 -8.91 -20.81
#